data_768b6d7bfbabb7991fd28c3cf00f6a44
#
_entry.id   768b6d7bfbabb7991fd28c3cf00f6a44
#
_cell.length_a   1.000
_cell.length_b   1.000
_cell.length_c   1.000
_cell.angle_alpha   90.00
_cell.angle_beta   90.00
_cell.angle_gamma   90.00
#
_symmetry.space_group_name_H-M   'P 1'
#
loop_
_entity.id
_entity.type
_entity.pdbx_description
1 polymer ?
#
loop_
_entity_poly.entity_id
_entity_poly.type
_entity_poly.pdbx_seq_one_letter_code
_entity_poly.pdbx_strand_id
1 'polypeptide(L)'
;MHAHRNVSELLAAFIDFEEREQLFDRQLRGIAFWPLIRHDVFRELCETIGLSERAHLRVEELPLRHWLGSQARQLPLTLARSLPIGRSTADLLVAAHPRHVTYQGRFICPYTQPLLWSNPHTRLVLEGHFQGRYFHPDAGERTQYIDLAIVLAHARFRLLELEGRGLDRRERDELDAITRSMERALGAAPPSAAVLRRTRTALVLALGLTPYLQRLLATVQPKLIVEVVGYRLVNQLLNQTARSFGIATAELQHGTLGAAHPGYNFAPGRKPNTFPDQLLLFGELWRDATPGLPLTAADTPAIGYAWLELQRKQLGARAHTSGPRRLLFLSQRSIGRELSRVASALRSKLALDDFTIVYRLHPSEGLGWQSAYPELAASGIRVELAQDRSLYASQNDADVQIGVYSTALIEGVAFGLDTLIVELSGHEQLAMLIAAGIARTVRDAEDIVAALALSRAPASVNETLWANGATERFARFVESRLR
;
A
#
# COMPACT_ATOMS: atom_id res chain seq x y z
N MET A 1 -29.67 -8.19 -3.70
CA MET A 1 -28.67 -8.63 -4.68
C MET A 1 -27.80 -7.44 -4.98
N HIS A 2 -26.51 -7.47 -4.66
CA HIS A 2 -25.60 -6.36 -4.91
C HIS A 2 -25.43 -6.19 -6.42
N ALA A 3 -25.62 -4.96 -6.92
CA ALA A 3 -25.57 -4.65 -8.36
C ALA A 3 -24.13 -4.76 -8.94
N HIS A 4 -23.10 -4.71 -8.08
CA HIS A 4 -21.69 -4.70 -8.50
C HIS A 4 -21.06 -6.07 -8.31
N ARG A 5 -20.42 -6.58 -9.36
CA ARG A 5 -19.79 -7.90 -9.38
C ARG A 5 -18.37 -7.91 -8.83
N ASN A 6 -17.66 -6.77 -8.92
CA ASN A 6 -16.28 -6.64 -8.50
C ASN A 6 -15.95 -5.22 -8.00
N VAL A 7 -14.77 -5.06 -7.41
CA VAL A 7 -14.31 -3.80 -6.79
C VAL A 7 -14.15 -2.67 -7.82
N SER A 8 -13.74 -2.98 -9.06
CA SER A 8 -13.55 -1.96 -10.10
C SER A 8 -14.89 -1.36 -10.56
N GLU A 9 -15.91 -2.20 -10.73
CA GLU A 9 -17.27 -1.74 -11.07
C GLU A 9 -17.86 -0.88 -9.94
N LEU A 10 -17.67 -1.30 -8.70
CA LEU A 10 -18.09 -0.51 -7.54
C LEU A 10 -17.36 0.82 -7.48
N LEU A 11 -16.05 0.85 -7.75
CA LEU A 11 -15.27 2.09 -7.73
C LEU A 11 -15.73 3.06 -8.82
N ALA A 12 -16.03 2.57 -10.03
CA ALA A 12 -16.58 3.41 -11.09
C ALA A 12 -17.91 4.05 -10.68
N ALA A 13 -18.84 3.25 -10.13
CA ALA A 13 -20.10 3.77 -9.62
C ALA A 13 -19.92 4.74 -8.43
N PHE A 14 -18.93 4.49 -7.59
CA PHE A 14 -18.60 5.38 -6.47
C PHE A 14 -18.04 6.72 -6.95
N ILE A 15 -17.20 6.74 -7.97
CA ILE A 15 -16.69 7.97 -8.61
C ILE A 15 -17.85 8.77 -9.23
N ASP A 16 -18.78 8.12 -9.93
CA ASP A 16 -19.97 8.77 -10.49
C ASP A 16 -20.86 9.35 -9.37
N PHE A 17 -20.97 8.66 -8.24
CA PHE A 17 -21.67 9.15 -7.07
C PHE A 17 -20.99 10.40 -6.47
N GLU A 18 -19.67 10.39 -6.33
CA GLU A 18 -18.88 11.52 -5.82
C GLU A 18 -19.12 12.80 -6.63
N GLU A 19 -19.12 12.69 -7.96
CA GLU A 19 -19.34 13.82 -8.87
C GLU A 19 -20.79 14.32 -8.83
N ARG A 20 -21.78 13.44 -8.84
CA ARG A 20 -23.21 13.81 -8.73
C ARG A 20 -23.52 14.55 -7.43
N GLU A 21 -22.93 14.11 -6.33
CA GLU A 21 -23.12 14.72 -5.01
C GLU A 21 -22.17 15.90 -4.76
N GLN A 22 -21.26 16.20 -5.70
CA GLN A 22 -20.26 17.28 -5.58
C GLN A 22 -19.45 17.18 -4.28
N LEU A 23 -19.04 15.96 -3.91
CA LEU A 23 -18.45 15.69 -2.58
C LEU A 23 -17.09 16.36 -2.40
N PHE A 24 -16.33 16.56 -3.46
CA PHE A 24 -15.02 17.22 -3.40
C PHE A 24 -15.14 18.73 -3.14
N ASP A 25 -16.29 19.32 -3.41
CA ASP A 25 -16.54 20.76 -3.24
C ASP A 25 -17.20 21.06 -1.88
N ARG A 26 -17.64 20.03 -1.15
CA ARG A 26 -18.24 20.18 0.19
C ARG A 26 -17.17 20.44 1.25
N GLN A 27 -17.49 21.32 2.17
CA GLN A 27 -16.61 21.70 3.26
C GLN A 27 -17.35 21.63 4.61
N LEU A 28 -16.64 21.12 5.61
CA LEU A 28 -17.02 21.26 7.01
C LEU A 28 -15.97 22.12 7.71
N ARG A 29 -16.40 23.20 8.35
CA ARG A 29 -15.50 24.18 9.02
C ARG A 29 -14.39 24.75 8.11
N GLY A 30 -14.71 24.94 6.83
CA GLY A 30 -13.74 25.43 5.84
C GLY A 30 -12.73 24.38 5.37
N ILE A 31 -12.92 23.10 5.74
CA ILE A 31 -12.06 21.99 5.34
C ILE A 31 -12.80 21.12 4.33
N ALA A 32 -12.21 20.95 3.15
CA ALA A 32 -12.64 19.96 2.17
C ALA A 32 -12.37 18.55 2.75
N PHE A 33 -13.35 18.01 3.44
CA PHE A 33 -13.17 16.77 4.24
C PHE A 33 -13.20 15.51 3.39
N TRP A 34 -13.91 15.51 2.26
CA TRP A 34 -14.14 14.30 1.48
C TRP A 34 -12.87 13.66 0.94
N PRO A 35 -11.93 14.40 0.32
CA PRO A 35 -10.65 13.82 -0.11
C PRO A 35 -9.92 13.08 1.02
N LEU A 36 -10.03 13.60 2.25
CA LEU A 36 -9.34 13.08 3.42
C LEU A 36 -9.90 11.74 3.92
N ILE A 37 -11.17 11.43 3.62
CA ILE A 37 -11.85 10.23 4.12
C ILE A 37 -12.26 9.23 3.02
N ARG A 38 -12.28 9.65 1.72
CA ARG A 38 -12.88 8.86 0.64
C ARG A 38 -12.31 7.45 0.50
N HIS A 39 -10.98 7.32 0.65
CA HIS A 39 -10.32 6.01 0.60
C HIS A 39 -10.86 5.05 1.67
N ASP A 40 -10.98 5.52 2.90
CA ASP A 40 -11.47 4.72 4.01
C ASP A 40 -12.98 4.43 3.90
N VAL A 41 -13.77 5.41 3.42
CA VAL A 41 -15.20 5.24 3.15
C VAL A 41 -15.43 4.16 2.08
N PHE A 42 -14.69 4.21 0.97
CA PHE A 42 -14.78 3.19 -0.09
C PHE A 42 -14.39 1.80 0.42
N ARG A 43 -13.32 1.71 1.21
CA ARG A 43 -12.91 0.44 1.80
C ARG A 43 -13.98 -0.13 2.74
N GLU A 44 -14.58 0.70 3.59
CA GLU A 44 -15.67 0.27 4.48
C GLU A 44 -16.93 -0.12 3.69
N LEU A 45 -17.18 0.51 2.54
CA LEU A 45 -18.23 0.11 1.61
C LEU A 45 -17.97 -1.30 1.04
N CYS A 46 -16.75 -1.57 0.56
CA CYS A 46 -16.34 -2.90 0.09
C CYS A 46 -16.51 -3.98 1.18
N GLU A 47 -16.13 -3.66 2.43
CA GLU A 47 -16.32 -4.55 3.58
C GLU A 47 -17.81 -4.82 3.88
N THR A 48 -18.66 -3.79 3.73
CA THR A 48 -20.10 -3.88 4.00
C THR A 48 -20.80 -4.83 3.01
N ILE A 49 -20.38 -4.83 1.75
CA ILE A 49 -20.97 -5.68 0.69
C ILE A 49 -20.22 -7.01 0.47
N GLY A 50 -19.18 -7.27 1.27
CA GLY A 50 -18.43 -8.54 1.21
C GLY A 50 -17.45 -8.67 0.05
N LEU A 51 -17.09 -7.57 -0.63
CA LEU A 51 -16.04 -7.55 -1.67
C LEU A 51 -14.61 -7.50 -1.10
N SER A 52 -14.47 -7.25 0.18
CA SER A 52 -13.18 -7.35 0.88
C SER A 52 -13.39 -7.93 2.29
N GLU A 53 -12.38 -8.64 2.80
CA GLU A 53 -12.39 -9.07 4.19
C GLU A 53 -12.29 -7.85 5.13
N ARG A 54 -12.98 -7.92 6.26
CA ARG A 54 -12.80 -6.94 7.34
C ARG A 54 -11.33 -6.92 7.76
N ALA A 55 -10.67 -5.82 7.53
CA ALA A 55 -9.32 -5.64 8.04
C ALA A 55 -9.35 -5.81 9.57
N HIS A 56 -8.55 -6.73 10.11
CA HIS A 56 -8.32 -6.76 11.54
C HIS A 56 -7.93 -5.36 12.00
N LEU A 57 -8.50 -4.91 13.14
CA LEU A 57 -8.34 -3.60 13.77
C LEU A 57 -7.01 -2.94 13.37
N ARG A 58 -7.11 -1.86 12.60
CA ARG A 58 -5.92 -1.04 12.29
C ARG A 58 -5.38 -0.47 13.59
N VAL A 59 -4.09 -0.34 13.67
CA VAL A 59 -3.40 0.30 14.82
C VAL A 59 -3.95 1.70 15.11
N GLU A 60 -4.46 2.39 14.09
CA GLU A 60 -5.16 3.68 14.21
C GLU A 60 -6.51 3.58 14.94
N GLU A 61 -7.06 2.39 15.07
CA GLU A 61 -8.33 2.08 15.77
C GLU A 61 -8.10 1.46 17.14
N LEU A 62 -6.85 1.33 17.59
CA LEU A 62 -6.59 0.90 18.97
C LEU A 62 -7.33 1.83 19.95
N PRO A 63 -8.05 1.28 20.94
CA PRO A 63 -8.66 2.08 21.97
C PRO A 63 -7.66 3.07 22.54
N LEU A 64 -8.07 4.33 22.72
CA LEU A 64 -7.22 5.44 23.22
C LEU A 64 -6.33 5.03 24.40
N ARG A 65 -6.88 4.16 25.30
CA ARG A 65 -6.12 3.59 26.44
C ARG A 65 -4.91 2.74 26.04
N HIS A 66 -4.99 1.93 24.97
CA HIS A 66 -3.86 1.11 24.48
C HIS A 66 -2.83 2.00 23.80
N TRP A 67 -3.30 2.97 23.03
CA TRP A 67 -2.47 3.95 22.38
C TRP A 67 -1.75 4.83 23.43
N LEU A 68 -2.46 5.39 24.43
CA LEU A 68 -1.87 6.14 25.53
C LEU A 68 -0.87 5.29 26.33
N GLY A 69 -1.16 4.02 26.59
CA GLY A 69 -0.25 3.11 27.28
C GLY A 69 1.03 2.83 26.47
N SER A 70 0.95 2.69 25.15
CA SER A 70 2.12 2.54 24.28
C SER A 70 2.94 3.84 24.20
N GLN A 71 2.28 5.00 24.13
CA GLN A 71 2.90 6.31 24.10
C GLN A 71 3.56 6.67 25.44
N ALA A 72 2.94 6.34 26.57
CA ALA A 72 3.50 6.58 27.89
C ALA A 72 4.87 5.89 28.09
N ARG A 73 5.03 4.67 27.58
CA ARG A 73 6.32 3.95 27.63
C ARG A 73 7.40 4.57 26.74
N GLN A 74 7.01 5.26 25.68
CA GLN A 74 7.90 5.85 24.68
C GLN A 74 7.95 7.38 24.76
N LEU A 75 7.21 7.97 25.69
CA LEU A 75 7.10 9.41 25.86
C LEU A 75 8.46 10.14 25.90
N PRO A 76 9.48 9.66 26.62
CA PRO A 76 10.79 10.33 26.64
C PRO A 76 11.42 10.38 25.24
N LEU A 77 11.34 9.29 24.47
CA LEU A 77 11.87 9.22 23.11
C LEU A 77 11.06 10.09 22.15
N THR A 78 9.72 10.01 22.25
CA THR A 78 8.80 10.83 21.46
C THR A 78 9.04 12.31 21.72
N LEU A 79 9.17 12.72 22.98
CA LEU A 79 9.49 14.10 23.34
C LEU A 79 10.86 14.53 22.81
N ALA A 80 11.90 13.72 23.03
CA ALA A 80 13.25 14.04 22.57
C ALA A 80 13.36 14.21 21.06
N ARG A 81 12.57 13.47 20.27
CA ARG A 81 12.59 13.50 18.79
C ARG A 81 11.46 14.28 18.15
N SER A 82 10.44 14.68 18.91
CA SER A 82 9.34 15.56 18.44
C SER A 82 9.56 17.01 18.89
N LEU A 83 10.45 17.27 19.83
CA LEU A 83 10.81 18.61 20.30
C LEU A 83 11.73 19.31 19.30
N PRO A 84 11.86 20.62 19.36
CA PRO A 84 11.78 21.52 18.22
C PRO A 84 12.69 21.10 17.10
N ILE A 85 12.09 21.08 15.90
CA ILE A 85 12.79 21.03 14.63
C ILE A 85 13.96 22.01 14.74
N GLY A 86 15.18 21.50 14.93
CA GLY A 86 16.35 22.35 14.98
C GLY A 86 16.36 23.25 13.74
N ARG A 87 16.87 24.50 13.85
CA ARG A 87 16.88 25.52 12.79
C ARG A 87 17.72 25.12 11.56
N SER A 88 17.73 23.86 11.17
CA SER A 88 18.51 23.38 10.05
C SER A 88 17.61 23.06 8.88
N THR A 89 17.87 23.71 7.76
CA THR A 89 17.24 23.42 6.45
C THR A 89 17.58 22.03 5.96
N ALA A 90 16.81 21.54 5.01
CA ALA A 90 17.10 20.31 4.28
C ALA A 90 16.56 20.43 2.85
N ASP A 91 17.28 19.88 1.88
CA ASP A 91 16.82 19.87 0.49
C ASP A 91 15.58 19.00 0.30
N LEU A 92 15.53 17.87 1.02
CA LEU A 92 14.45 16.89 0.97
C LEU A 92 13.76 16.77 2.32
N LEU A 93 12.43 16.72 2.30
CA LEU A 93 11.61 16.17 3.37
C LEU A 93 11.08 14.82 2.93
N VAL A 94 11.37 13.74 3.68
CA VAL A 94 10.98 12.38 3.31
C VAL A 94 9.94 11.87 4.31
N ALA A 95 8.68 11.77 3.89
CA ALA A 95 7.62 11.17 4.68
C ALA A 95 7.63 9.64 4.46
N ALA A 96 8.42 8.94 5.28
CA ALA A 96 8.65 7.51 5.15
C ALA A 96 7.41 6.67 5.49
N HIS A 97 7.36 5.44 4.95
CA HIS A 97 6.36 4.47 5.37
C HIS A 97 6.72 3.92 6.76
N PRO A 98 5.79 3.88 7.71
CA PRO A 98 6.10 3.44 9.07
C PRO A 98 6.42 1.93 9.17
N ARG A 99 6.04 1.14 8.17
CA ARG A 99 6.38 -0.28 8.10
C ARG A 99 7.84 -0.45 7.69
N HIS A 100 8.64 -1.00 8.58
CA HIS A 100 10.05 -1.28 8.37
C HIS A 100 10.31 -2.77 8.13
N VAL A 101 11.41 -3.05 7.46
CA VAL A 101 11.96 -4.40 7.30
C VAL A 101 13.35 -4.46 7.94
N THR A 102 13.74 -5.65 8.38
CA THR A 102 15.11 -5.85 8.89
C THR A 102 16.06 -6.12 7.72
N TYR A 103 17.12 -5.32 7.64
CA TYR A 103 18.17 -5.47 6.64
C TYR A 103 19.53 -5.23 7.29
N GLN A 104 20.44 -6.20 7.21
CA GLN A 104 21.78 -6.16 7.84
C GLN A 104 21.75 -5.73 9.32
N GLY A 105 20.78 -6.24 10.07
CA GLY A 105 20.61 -5.92 11.49
C GLY A 105 20.00 -4.56 11.80
N ARG A 106 19.56 -3.80 10.79
CA ARG A 106 18.93 -2.49 10.92
C ARG A 106 17.48 -2.54 10.47
N PHE A 107 16.65 -1.66 11.02
CA PHE A 107 15.28 -1.45 10.55
C PHE A 107 15.25 -0.32 9.52
N ILE A 108 14.79 -0.62 8.33
CA ILE A 108 14.74 0.32 7.21
C ILE A 108 13.36 0.38 6.57
N CYS A 109 12.98 1.54 6.04
CA CYS A 109 11.85 1.64 5.12
C CYS A 109 12.27 1.11 3.74
N PRO A 110 11.66 0.03 3.22
CA PRO A 110 12.09 -0.59 1.96
C PRO A 110 11.84 0.31 0.74
N TYR A 111 10.95 1.29 0.85
CA TYR A 111 10.62 2.18 -0.26
C TYR A 111 11.56 3.37 -0.39
N THR A 112 11.99 3.94 0.73
CA THR A 112 12.79 5.16 0.75
C THR A 112 14.27 4.91 0.97
N GLN A 113 14.63 4.07 1.96
CA GLN A 113 16.02 3.96 2.41
C GLN A 113 16.99 3.50 1.32
N PRO A 114 16.70 2.48 0.48
CA PRO A 114 17.62 2.09 -0.60
C PRO A 114 17.89 3.21 -1.62
N LEU A 115 16.91 4.09 -1.86
CA LEU A 115 17.05 5.25 -2.74
C LEU A 115 17.89 6.36 -2.10
N LEU A 116 17.87 6.47 -0.78
CA LEU A 116 18.52 7.55 -0.03
C LEU A 116 19.99 7.27 0.31
N TRP A 117 20.45 6.03 0.32
CA TRP A 117 21.82 5.68 0.72
C TRP A 117 22.89 6.35 -0.14
N SER A 118 22.67 6.47 -1.43
CA SER A 118 23.60 7.13 -2.37
C SER A 118 23.19 8.55 -2.73
N ASN A 119 22.10 9.08 -2.17
CA ASN A 119 21.64 10.42 -2.44
C ASN A 119 22.42 11.45 -1.59
N PRO A 120 23.14 12.42 -2.21
CA PRO A 120 24.01 13.35 -1.50
C PRO A 120 23.28 14.51 -0.83
N HIS A 121 22.01 14.73 -1.15
CA HIS A 121 21.26 15.89 -0.69
C HIS A 121 20.91 15.79 0.80
N THR A 122 20.90 16.95 1.47
CA THR A 122 20.49 17.04 2.87
C THR A 122 19.00 16.67 3.02
N ARG A 123 18.67 15.91 4.05
CA ARG A 123 17.30 15.44 4.26
C ARG A 123 16.86 15.44 5.70
N LEU A 124 15.55 15.56 5.89
CA LEU A 124 14.84 15.28 7.12
C LEU A 124 13.82 14.17 6.85
N VAL A 125 13.86 13.11 7.64
CA VAL A 125 12.90 12.02 7.56
C VAL A 125 11.78 12.27 8.56
N LEU A 126 10.53 12.35 8.07
CA LEU A 126 9.33 12.45 8.88
C LEU A 126 8.77 11.04 9.08
N GLU A 127 8.71 10.59 10.31
CA GLU A 127 8.23 9.25 10.67
C GLU A 127 7.13 9.28 11.72
N GLY A 128 6.42 8.17 11.82
CA GLY A 128 5.48 7.86 12.89
C GLY A 128 5.76 6.47 13.46
N HIS A 129 5.14 6.14 14.57
CA HIS A 129 5.21 4.79 15.12
C HIS A 129 4.49 3.78 14.22
N PHE A 130 4.96 2.53 14.24
CA PHE A 130 4.28 1.39 13.64
C PHE A 130 3.91 0.38 14.73
N GLN A 131 2.63 0.09 14.90
CA GLN A 131 2.12 -0.81 15.94
C GLN A 131 2.61 -0.45 17.37
N GLY A 132 2.66 0.84 17.68
CA GLY A 132 3.11 1.33 18.98
C GLY A 132 4.63 1.25 19.23
N ARG A 133 5.42 0.98 18.20
CA ARG A 133 6.88 0.92 18.28
C ARG A 133 7.52 1.94 17.35
N TYR A 134 8.62 2.52 17.79
CA TYR A 134 9.51 3.30 16.94
C TYR A 134 10.67 2.40 16.51
N PHE A 135 10.88 2.33 15.22
CA PHE A 135 12.05 1.70 14.65
C PHE A 135 13.10 2.79 14.49
N HIS A 136 14.23 2.63 15.17
CA HIS A 136 15.31 3.60 15.08
C HIS A 136 15.80 3.66 13.64
N PRO A 137 15.79 4.84 13.00
CA PRO A 137 16.37 5.01 11.68
C PRO A 137 17.87 4.71 11.72
N ASP A 138 18.43 4.56 10.55
CA ASP A 138 19.87 4.35 10.39
C ASP A 138 20.66 5.47 11.11
N ALA A 139 21.76 5.11 11.75
CA ALA A 139 22.60 6.07 12.45
C ALA A 139 23.08 7.15 11.45
N GLY A 140 22.70 8.40 11.69
CA GLY A 140 23.01 9.52 10.81
C GLY A 140 21.82 10.13 10.08
N GLU A 141 20.65 9.47 10.03
CA GLU A 141 19.44 10.10 9.49
C GLU A 141 18.83 11.08 10.51
N ARG A 142 18.62 12.31 10.05
CA ARG A 142 17.84 13.29 10.82
C ARG A 142 16.36 12.89 10.73
N THR A 143 15.80 12.49 11.87
CA THR A 143 14.40 12.02 11.93
C THR A 143 13.59 12.90 12.86
N GLN A 144 12.40 13.28 12.39
CA GLN A 144 11.36 13.98 13.15
C GLN A 144 10.16 13.06 13.30
N TYR A 145 9.70 12.84 14.55
CA TYR A 145 8.46 12.11 14.79
C TYR A 145 7.25 13.04 14.82
N ILE A 146 6.18 12.62 14.13
CA ILE A 146 4.94 13.39 14.01
C ILE A 146 3.91 13.07 15.11
N ASP A 147 4.13 11.99 15.85
CA ASP A 147 3.12 11.43 16.77
C ASP A 147 2.70 12.42 17.86
N LEU A 148 3.62 13.18 18.43
CA LEU A 148 3.27 14.18 19.43
C LEU A 148 2.33 15.25 18.88
N ALA A 149 2.55 15.70 17.64
CA ALA A 149 1.67 16.65 16.99
C ALA A 149 0.26 16.08 16.78
N ILE A 150 0.17 14.79 16.40
CA ILE A 150 -1.10 14.07 16.28
C ILE A 150 -1.81 13.98 17.64
N VAL A 151 -1.08 13.64 18.72
CA VAL A 151 -1.61 13.59 20.08
C VAL A 151 -2.19 14.94 20.50
N LEU A 152 -1.42 15.99 20.30
CA LEU A 152 -1.84 17.34 20.66
C LEU A 152 -3.06 17.80 19.85
N ALA A 153 -3.14 17.43 18.56
CA ALA A 153 -4.31 17.69 17.74
C ALA A 153 -5.57 17.03 18.33
N HIS A 154 -5.47 15.75 18.70
CA HIS A 154 -6.58 15.03 19.34
C HIS A 154 -6.96 15.62 20.70
N ALA A 155 -6.00 15.93 21.53
CA ALA A 155 -6.24 16.53 22.85
C ALA A 155 -6.96 17.89 22.72
N ARG A 156 -6.48 18.76 21.82
CA ARG A 156 -7.10 20.06 21.54
C ARG A 156 -8.54 19.92 21.07
N PHE A 157 -8.79 19.01 20.14
CA PHE A 157 -10.16 18.80 19.64
C PHE A 157 -11.07 18.24 20.73
N ARG A 158 -10.56 17.37 21.59
CA ARG A 158 -11.32 16.86 22.73
C ARG A 158 -11.75 17.96 23.70
N LEU A 159 -10.89 18.93 23.94
CA LEU A 159 -11.26 20.11 24.71
C LEU A 159 -12.38 20.89 24.04
N LEU A 160 -12.31 21.12 22.72
CA LEU A 160 -13.38 21.79 21.96
C LEU A 160 -14.72 21.02 22.08
N GLU A 161 -14.69 19.70 22.04
CA GLU A 161 -15.92 18.88 22.24
C GLU A 161 -16.51 19.06 23.63
N LEU A 162 -15.68 19.11 24.67
CA LEU A 162 -16.13 19.34 26.05
C LEU A 162 -16.73 20.74 26.25
N GLU A 163 -16.27 21.72 25.45
CA GLU A 163 -16.84 23.06 25.36
C GLU A 163 -18.12 23.14 24.52
N GLY A 164 -18.64 22.00 24.04
CA GLY A 164 -19.80 21.98 23.14
C GLY A 164 -19.51 22.41 21.70
N ARG A 165 -18.24 22.57 21.33
CA ARG A 165 -17.76 22.98 20.01
C ARG A 165 -17.35 21.80 19.14
N GLY A 166 -17.81 20.59 19.44
CA GLY A 166 -17.74 19.39 18.61
C GLY A 166 -18.61 19.53 17.34
N LEU A 167 -18.68 18.46 16.52
CA LEU A 167 -19.58 18.44 15.36
C LEU A 167 -21.01 18.72 15.81
N ASP A 168 -21.62 19.75 15.21
CA ASP A 168 -22.99 20.17 15.53
C ASP A 168 -24.02 19.24 14.85
N ARG A 169 -25.30 19.52 15.10
CA ARG A 169 -26.39 18.70 14.56
C ARG A 169 -26.44 18.80 13.03
N ARG A 170 -26.28 20.01 12.46
CA ARG A 170 -26.34 20.23 11.01
C ARG A 170 -25.21 19.47 10.30
N GLU A 171 -24.00 19.53 10.83
CA GLU A 171 -22.83 18.82 10.27
C GLU A 171 -23.06 17.28 10.28
N ARG A 172 -23.68 16.75 11.35
CA ARG A 172 -24.04 15.31 11.45
C ARG A 172 -25.15 14.95 10.47
N ASP A 173 -26.22 15.76 10.40
CA ASP A 173 -27.35 15.55 9.47
C ASP A 173 -26.87 15.56 8.00
N GLU A 174 -25.87 16.38 7.67
CA GLU A 174 -25.24 16.41 6.34
C GLU A 174 -24.50 15.10 6.05
N LEU A 175 -23.68 14.59 6.97
CA LEU A 175 -22.96 13.31 6.79
C LEU A 175 -23.94 12.13 6.68
N ASP A 176 -25.01 12.14 7.47
CA ASP A 176 -26.07 11.14 7.38
C ASP A 176 -26.82 11.22 6.04
N ALA A 177 -27.03 12.43 5.50
CA ALA A 177 -27.62 12.61 4.18
C ALA A 177 -26.73 12.04 3.07
N ILE A 178 -25.41 12.26 3.13
CA ILE A 178 -24.43 11.66 2.20
C ILE A 178 -24.52 10.13 2.28
N THR A 179 -24.53 9.56 3.48
CA THR A 179 -24.58 8.10 3.67
C THR A 179 -25.89 7.53 3.08
N ARG A 180 -27.05 8.15 3.35
CA ARG A 180 -28.33 7.73 2.75
C ARG A 180 -28.36 7.89 1.22
N SER A 181 -27.73 8.92 0.69
CA SER A 181 -27.62 9.11 -0.76
C SER A 181 -26.75 8.02 -1.40
N MET A 182 -25.63 7.67 -0.74
CA MET A 182 -24.76 6.57 -1.17
C MET A 182 -25.52 5.23 -1.18
N GLU A 183 -26.28 4.91 -0.15
CA GLU A 183 -27.07 3.69 -0.08
C GLU A 183 -28.08 3.60 -1.24
N ARG A 184 -28.77 4.71 -1.54
CA ARG A 184 -29.70 4.77 -2.69
C ARG A 184 -28.98 4.63 -4.04
N ALA A 185 -27.80 5.20 -4.19
CA ALA A 185 -27.08 5.24 -5.46
C ALA A 185 -26.32 3.93 -5.75
N LEU A 186 -25.76 3.30 -4.71
CA LEU A 186 -24.86 2.14 -4.83
C LEU A 186 -25.48 0.84 -4.30
N GLY A 187 -26.70 0.91 -3.73
CA GLY A 187 -27.35 -0.23 -3.09
C GLY A 187 -26.79 -0.61 -1.74
N ALA A 188 -25.78 0.10 -1.25
CA ALA A 188 -25.18 -0.06 0.07
C ALA A 188 -24.43 1.20 0.48
N ALA A 189 -24.19 1.36 1.77
CA ALA A 189 -23.32 2.38 2.34
C ALA A 189 -22.61 1.85 3.59
N PRO A 190 -21.45 2.44 3.97
CA PRO A 190 -20.86 2.20 5.28
C PRO A 190 -21.83 2.67 6.38
N PRO A 191 -21.72 2.12 7.62
CA PRO A 191 -22.48 2.65 8.74
C PRO A 191 -22.25 4.15 8.95
N SER A 192 -23.31 4.95 9.13
CA SER A 192 -23.18 6.41 9.37
C SER A 192 -22.19 6.74 10.49
N ALA A 193 -22.18 5.94 11.56
CA ALA A 193 -21.22 6.11 12.65
C ALA A 193 -19.76 5.97 12.21
N ALA A 194 -19.46 5.15 11.19
CA ALA A 194 -18.13 5.01 10.62
C ALA A 194 -17.75 6.26 9.81
N VAL A 195 -18.62 6.73 8.94
CA VAL A 195 -18.41 7.98 8.18
C VAL A 195 -18.21 9.16 9.13
N LEU A 196 -19.04 9.30 10.14
CA LEU A 196 -18.92 10.33 11.18
C LEU A 196 -17.56 10.26 11.89
N ARG A 197 -17.14 9.08 12.31
CA ARG A 197 -15.84 8.87 12.97
C ARG A 197 -14.67 9.26 12.07
N ARG A 198 -14.69 8.86 10.79
CA ARG A 198 -13.64 9.21 9.81
C ARG A 198 -13.58 10.71 9.57
N THR A 199 -14.73 11.34 9.36
CA THR A 199 -14.82 12.80 9.18
C THR A 199 -14.30 13.53 10.41
N ARG A 200 -14.71 13.10 11.62
CA ARG A 200 -14.20 13.68 12.86
C ARG A 200 -12.67 13.59 12.94
N THR A 201 -12.09 12.42 12.66
CA THR A 201 -10.63 12.24 12.67
C THR A 201 -9.94 13.14 11.64
N ALA A 202 -10.50 13.26 10.44
CA ALA A 202 -9.98 14.13 9.39
C ALA A 202 -9.99 15.61 9.82
N LEU A 203 -11.09 16.08 10.42
CA LEU A 203 -11.18 17.45 10.93
C LEU A 203 -10.22 17.70 12.10
N VAL A 204 -10.10 16.75 13.04
CA VAL A 204 -9.13 16.82 14.14
C VAL A 204 -7.73 17.04 13.63
N LEU A 205 -7.30 16.22 12.68
CA LEU A 205 -5.94 16.31 12.12
C LEU A 205 -5.78 17.53 11.22
N ALA A 206 -6.76 17.87 10.39
CA ALA A 206 -6.68 19.07 9.56
C ALA A 206 -6.55 20.35 10.41
N LEU A 207 -7.35 20.49 11.45
CA LEU A 207 -7.31 21.67 12.33
C LEU A 207 -6.09 21.72 13.26
N GLY A 208 -5.64 20.56 13.72
CA GLY A 208 -4.57 20.47 14.72
C GLY A 208 -3.17 20.28 14.15
N LEU A 209 -3.06 19.51 13.05
CA LEU A 209 -1.76 19.14 12.48
C LEU A 209 -1.29 20.13 11.41
N THR A 210 -2.20 20.76 10.64
CA THR A 210 -1.80 21.72 9.59
C THR A 210 -0.91 22.84 10.11
N PRO A 211 -1.18 23.49 11.27
CA PRO A 211 -0.27 24.52 11.82
C PRO A 211 1.12 23.99 12.17
N TYR A 212 1.22 22.74 12.59
CA TYR A 212 2.51 22.07 12.84
C TYR A 212 3.26 21.85 11.52
N LEU A 213 2.57 21.34 10.49
CA LEU A 213 3.16 21.12 9.15
C LEU A 213 3.63 22.44 8.54
N GLN A 214 2.84 23.50 8.65
CA GLN A 214 3.23 24.87 8.21
C GLN A 214 4.54 25.32 8.89
N ARG A 215 4.63 25.15 10.20
CA ARG A 215 5.86 25.47 10.95
C ARG A 215 7.04 24.58 10.54
N LEU A 216 6.79 23.29 10.33
CA LEU A 216 7.80 22.35 9.84
C LEU A 216 8.35 22.81 8.50
N LEU A 217 7.50 23.07 7.51
CA LEU A 217 7.93 23.49 6.18
C LEU A 217 8.61 24.86 6.19
N ALA A 218 8.12 25.82 6.97
CA ALA A 218 8.75 27.13 7.11
C ALA A 218 10.15 27.05 7.77
N THR A 219 10.39 26.05 8.65
CA THR A 219 11.68 25.87 9.33
C THR A 219 12.67 25.07 8.49
N VAL A 220 12.22 23.97 7.90
CA VAL A 220 13.08 23.04 7.11
C VAL A 220 13.34 23.56 5.72
N GLN A 221 12.39 24.29 5.13
CA GLN A 221 12.44 24.86 3.79
C GLN A 221 12.85 23.83 2.72
N PRO A 222 12.21 22.65 2.67
CA PRO A 222 12.57 21.65 1.68
C PRO A 222 12.20 22.13 0.27
N LYS A 223 13.00 21.75 -0.72
CA LYS A 223 12.71 22.02 -2.13
C LYS A 223 11.81 20.93 -2.74
N LEU A 224 11.88 19.73 -2.17
CA LEU A 224 11.09 18.58 -2.61
C LEU A 224 10.64 17.76 -1.39
N ILE A 225 9.37 17.35 -1.40
CA ILE A 225 8.85 16.36 -0.47
C ILE A 225 8.71 15.03 -1.20
N VAL A 226 9.29 13.98 -0.62
CA VAL A 226 9.15 12.60 -1.09
C VAL A 226 8.35 11.83 -0.07
N GLU A 227 7.25 11.19 -0.48
CA GLU A 227 6.36 10.49 0.43
C GLU A 227 6.04 9.07 -0.03
N VAL A 228 5.50 8.27 0.88
CA VAL A 228 4.99 6.92 0.60
C VAL A 228 3.55 6.83 1.11
N VAL A 229 2.62 6.32 0.28
CA VAL A 229 1.18 6.27 0.57
C VAL A 229 0.55 7.67 0.66
N GLY A 230 0.49 8.38 -0.48
CA GLY A 230 -0.03 9.73 -0.57
C GLY A 230 -1.48 9.90 -0.08
N TYR A 231 -2.30 8.84 -0.13
CA TYR A 231 -3.67 8.86 0.38
C TYR A 231 -3.80 8.65 1.91
N ARG A 232 -2.68 8.54 2.67
CA ARG A 232 -2.74 8.63 4.14
C ARG A 232 -3.09 10.05 4.55
N LEU A 233 -3.96 10.19 5.54
CA LEU A 233 -4.47 11.48 6.00
C LEU A 233 -3.35 12.50 6.32
N VAL A 234 -2.27 12.07 6.96
CA VAL A 234 -1.10 12.92 7.25
C VAL A 234 -0.42 13.40 5.97
N ASN A 235 -0.23 12.51 4.98
CA ASN A 235 0.42 12.85 3.71
C ASN A 235 -0.47 13.75 2.85
N GLN A 236 -1.78 13.52 2.85
CA GLN A 236 -2.75 14.40 2.21
C GLN A 236 -2.68 15.84 2.76
N LEU A 237 -2.61 15.99 4.08
CA LEU A 237 -2.43 17.30 4.73
C LEU A 237 -1.05 17.89 4.44
N LEU A 238 -0.01 17.06 4.34
CA LEU A 238 1.33 17.49 3.97
C LEU A 238 1.36 18.02 2.53
N ASN A 239 0.75 17.31 1.56
CA ASN A 239 0.62 17.72 0.17
C ASN A 239 -0.14 19.06 0.04
N GLN A 240 -1.27 19.17 0.72
CA GLN A 240 -2.04 20.42 0.74
C GLN A 240 -1.23 21.59 1.32
N THR A 241 -0.49 21.34 2.42
CA THR A 241 0.35 22.36 3.04
C THR A 241 1.54 22.72 2.14
N ALA A 242 2.23 21.73 1.57
CA ALA A 242 3.36 21.93 0.65
C ALA A 242 2.98 22.83 -0.52
N ARG A 243 1.80 22.59 -1.11
CA ARG A 243 1.28 23.39 -2.22
C ARG A 243 1.11 24.88 -1.85
N SER A 244 0.69 25.18 -0.61
CA SER A 244 0.59 26.58 -0.13
C SER A 244 1.95 27.25 0.06
N PHE A 245 3.04 26.49 0.14
CA PHE A 245 4.42 26.96 0.19
C PHE A 245 5.13 26.90 -1.17
N GLY A 246 4.47 26.45 -2.23
CA GLY A 246 5.09 26.25 -3.55
C GLY A 246 6.12 25.12 -3.57
N ILE A 247 6.06 24.18 -2.63
CA ILE A 247 6.99 23.06 -2.53
C ILE A 247 6.44 21.88 -3.33
N ALA A 248 7.24 21.32 -4.24
CA ALA A 248 6.87 20.15 -5.02
C ALA A 248 6.76 18.89 -4.17
N THR A 249 5.80 18.01 -4.53
CA THR A 249 5.57 16.74 -3.84
C THR A 249 5.65 15.56 -4.81
N ALA A 250 6.27 14.46 -4.38
CA ALA A 250 6.40 13.22 -5.15
C ALA A 250 6.13 12.00 -4.28
N GLU A 251 5.19 11.17 -4.69
CA GLU A 251 4.92 9.89 -4.02
C GLU A 251 5.72 8.77 -4.67
N LEU A 252 6.34 7.92 -3.86
CA LEU A 252 6.90 6.64 -4.29
C LEU A 252 5.80 5.58 -4.32
N GLN A 253 5.64 4.90 -5.44
CA GLN A 253 4.77 3.72 -5.49
C GLN A 253 5.18 2.72 -4.38
N HIS A 254 4.20 2.13 -3.70
CA HIS A 254 4.44 1.26 -2.55
C HIS A 254 3.69 -0.06 -2.62
N GLY A 255 2.91 -0.26 -3.64
CA GLY A 255 2.09 -1.45 -3.84
C GLY A 255 1.40 -1.47 -5.18
N THR A 256 0.37 -2.30 -5.28
CA THR A 256 -0.44 -2.44 -6.49
C THR A 256 -1.21 -1.16 -6.79
N LEU A 257 -1.06 -0.67 -8.00
CA LEU A 257 -1.94 0.31 -8.63
C LEU A 257 -2.89 -0.42 -9.59
N GLY A 258 -4.00 0.20 -9.94
CA GLY A 258 -4.92 -0.40 -10.89
C GLY A 258 -6.31 0.23 -10.81
N ALA A 259 -7.21 -0.18 -11.69
CA ALA A 259 -8.57 0.35 -11.81
C ALA A 259 -9.43 0.19 -10.54
N ALA A 260 -9.07 -0.73 -9.64
CA ALA A 260 -9.80 -0.98 -8.39
C ALA A 260 -9.29 -0.14 -7.20
N HIS A 261 -8.23 0.68 -7.36
CA HIS A 261 -7.61 1.36 -6.22
C HIS A 261 -8.18 2.78 -6.02
N PRO A 262 -8.98 3.03 -4.95
CA PRO A 262 -9.67 4.32 -4.76
C PRO A 262 -8.71 5.50 -4.52
N GLY A 263 -7.51 5.24 -3.98
CA GLY A 263 -6.51 6.29 -3.72
C GLY A 263 -5.92 6.92 -4.99
N TYR A 264 -6.07 6.27 -6.16
CA TYR A 264 -5.43 6.69 -7.41
C TYR A 264 -6.39 6.88 -8.58
N ASN A 265 -7.67 6.53 -8.44
CA ASN A 265 -8.68 6.72 -9.49
C ASN A 265 -9.68 7.80 -9.11
N PHE A 266 -9.86 8.75 -10.03
CA PHE A 266 -10.75 9.91 -9.89
C PHE A 266 -11.51 10.13 -11.20
N ALA A 267 -12.55 10.96 -11.16
CA ALA A 267 -13.24 11.40 -12.37
C ALA A 267 -12.29 12.17 -13.30
N PRO A 268 -12.50 12.13 -14.62
CA PRO A 268 -11.69 12.88 -15.56
C PRO A 268 -11.58 14.38 -15.19
N GLY A 269 -10.34 14.87 -15.14
CA GLY A 269 -10.05 16.26 -14.76
C GLY A 269 -10.08 16.56 -13.26
N ARG A 270 -10.45 15.61 -12.41
CA ARG A 270 -10.47 15.78 -10.96
C ARG A 270 -9.10 15.43 -10.35
N LYS A 271 -8.33 16.44 -9.95
CA LYS A 271 -7.11 16.28 -9.14
C LYS A 271 -7.31 17.00 -7.81
N PRO A 272 -7.50 16.28 -6.69
CA PRO A 272 -7.60 16.89 -5.38
C PRO A 272 -6.32 17.66 -5.01
N ASN A 273 -6.45 18.75 -4.26
CA ASN A 273 -5.29 19.50 -3.76
C ASN A 273 -4.47 18.74 -2.70
N THR A 274 -5.00 17.62 -2.22
CA THR A 274 -4.34 16.68 -1.30
C THR A 274 -3.54 15.61 -2.05
N PHE A 275 -3.65 15.53 -3.38
CA PHE A 275 -2.94 14.56 -4.20
C PHE A 275 -1.53 15.07 -4.53
N PRO A 276 -0.48 14.21 -4.55
CA PRO A 276 0.89 14.63 -4.88
C PRO A 276 0.99 15.20 -6.30
N ASP A 277 2.04 15.99 -6.54
CA ASP A 277 2.28 16.56 -7.86
C ASP A 277 2.79 15.50 -8.82
N GLN A 278 3.53 14.50 -8.31
CA GLN A 278 4.11 13.42 -9.08
C GLN A 278 3.97 12.09 -8.38
N LEU A 279 3.92 11.00 -9.18
CA LEU A 279 3.92 9.62 -8.70
C LEU A 279 5.06 8.85 -9.39
N LEU A 280 6.04 8.43 -8.60
CA LEU A 280 7.22 7.72 -9.07
C LEU A 280 6.90 6.22 -9.12
N LEU A 281 6.73 5.71 -10.33
CA LEU A 281 6.23 4.36 -10.59
C LEU A 281 7.33 3.31 -10.57
N PHE A 282 6.98 2.09 -10.26
CA PHE A 282 7.87 0.94 -10.44
C PHE A 282 8.15 0.65 -11.93
N GLY A 283 7.19 0.92 -12.82
CA GLY A 283 7.28 0.76 -14.26
C GLY A 283 6.12 1.47 -14.95
N GLU A 284 6.17 1.60 -16.26
CA GLU A 284 5.17 2.34 -17.03
C GLU A 284 3.80 1.63 -17.06
N LEU A 285 3.80 0.30 -17.01
CA LEU A 285 2.57 -0.51 -17.00
C LEU A 285 1.60 -0.13 -15.88
N TRP A 286 2.12 0.36 -14.75
CA TRP A 286 1.28 0.77 -13.62
C TRP A 286 0.44 2.00 -13.91
N ARG A 287 0.96 2.96 -14.71
CA ARG A 287 0.16 4.10 -15.16
C ARG A 287 -0.99 3.62 -16.02
N ASP A 288 -0.69 2.77 -17.00
CA ASP A 288 -1.67 2.30 -17.98
C ASP A 288 -2.76 1.43 -17.33
N ALA A 289 -2.40 0.73 -16.25
CA ALA A 289 -3.34 -0.04 -15.42
C ALA A 289 -4.26 0.82 -14.54
N THR A 290 -4.01 2.14 -14.43
CA THR A 290 -4.74 3.05 -13.53
C THR A 290 -5.45 4.16 -14.33
N PRO A 291 -6.59 3.86 -14.96
CA PRO A 291 -7.22 4.74 -15.95
C PRO A 291 -7.71 6.07 -15.38
N GLY A 292 -8.01 6.13 -14.08
CA GLY A 292 -8.47 7.34 -13.38
C GLY A 292 -7.34 8.11 -12.69
N LEU A 293 -6.07 7.85 -13.01
CA LEU A 293 -4.94 8.56 -12.38
C LEU A 293 -4.94 10.04 -12.79
N PRO A 294 -4.98 10.99 -11.83
CA PRO A 294 -5.12 12.41 -12.12
C PRO A 294 -3.78 13.09 -12.43
N LEU A 295 -2.87 12.37 -13.09
CA LEU A 295 -1.53 12.80 -13.46
C LEU A 295 -1.24 12.47 -14.92
N THR A 296 -0.40 13.28 -15.55
CA THR A 296 0.08 13.03 -16.91
C THR A 296 1.25 12.05 -16.94
N ALA A 297 1.64 11.59 -18.12
CA ALA A 297 2.83 10.74 -18.28
C ALA A 297 4.13 11.45 -17.80
N ALA A 298 4.21 12.76 -17.95
CA ALA A 298 5.33 13.56 -17.46
C ALA A 298 5.43 13.61 -15.92
N ASP A 299 4.27 13.46 -15.24
CA ASP A 299 4.18 13.48 -13.77
C ASP A 299 4.30 12.08 -13.16
N THR A 300 4.43 11.05 -13.99
CA THR A 300 4.47 9.64 -13.55
C THR A 300 5.72 8.90 -14.09
N PRO A 301 6.94 9.40 -13.79
CA PRO A 301 8.15 8.74 -14.28
C PRO A 301 8.32 7.34 -13.67
N ALA A 302 8.68 6.37 -14.49
CA ALA A 302 9.03 5.03 -14.03
C ALA A 302 10.46 5.04 -13.49
N ILE A 303 10.61 4.86 -12.18
CA ILE A 303 11.91 4.84 -11.50
C ILE A 303 12.37 3.44 -11.09
N GLY A 304 11.49 2.44 -11.03
CA GLY A 304 11.83 1.12 -10.51
C GLY A 304 11.59 0.98 -8.99
N TYR A 305 11.99 -0.19 -8.46
CA TYR A 305 11.86 -0.49 -7.03
C TYR A 305 13.22 -0.92 -6.46
N ALA A 306 13.93 0.02 -5.85
CA ALA A 306 15.31 -0.17 -5.38
C ALA A 306 15.46 -1.32 -4.38
N TRP A 307 14.45 -1.56 -3.52
CA TRP A 307 14.48 -2.69 -2.59
C TRP A 307 14.47 -4.04 -3.32
N LEU A 308 13.62 -4.20 -4.32
CA LEU A 308 13.54 -5.41 -5.13
C LEU A 308 14.85 -5.67 -5.91
N GLU A 309 15.41 -4.62 -6.50
CA GLU A 309 16.73 -4.70 -7.16
C GLU A 309 17.84 -5.13 -6.19
N LEU A 310 17.83 -4.56 -4.98
CA LEU A 310 18.79 -4.91 -3.93
C LEU A 310 18.68 -6.38 -3.53
N GLN A 311 17.45 -6.88 -3.33
CA GLN A 311 17.20 -8.28 -2.99
C GLN A 311 17.66 -9.23 -4.11
N ARG A 312 17.35 -8.90 -5.36
CA ARG A 312 17.80 -9.68 -6.51
C ARG A 312 19.34 -9.72 -6.61
N LYS A 313 19.99 -8.57 -6.43
CA LYS A 313 21.46 -8.47 -6.44
C LYS A 313 22.10 -9.32 -5.34
N GLN A 314 21.52 -9.34 -4.14
CA GLN A 314 22.04 -10.14 -3.02
C GLN A 314 21.88 -11.65 -3.21
N LEU A 315 20.77 -12.08 -3.78
CA LEU A 315 20.51 -13.49 -4.05
C LEU A 315 21.32 -14.02 -5.24
N GLY A 316 21.80 -13.11 -6.09
CA GLY A 316 22.55 -13.46 -7.29
C GLY A 316 21.67 -14.01 -8.41
N ALA A 317 22.32 -14.32 -9.53
CA ALA A 317 21.67 -14.99 -10.64
C ALA A 317 21.20 -16.37 -10.20
N ARG A 318 19.98 -16.71 -10.59
CA ARG A 318 19.41 -18.03 -10.35
C ARG A 318 20.32 -19.11 -10.97
N ALA A 319 20.78 -20.06 -10.15
CA ALA A 319 21.45 -21.23 -10.66
C ALA A 319 20.39 -22.09 -11.39
N HIS A 320 20.49 -22.21 -12.71
CA HIS A 320 19.74 -23.21 -13.47
C HIS A 320 20.18 -24.58 -12.97
N THR A 321 19.41 -25.19 -12.07
CA THR A 321 19.68 -26.54 -11.62
C THR A 321 19.11 -27.52 -12.65
N SER A 322 19.90 -28.50 -13.07
CA SER A 322 19.49 -29.66 -13.87
C SER A 322 18.64 -30.62 -13.04
N GLY A 323 17.63 -30.12 -12.35
CA GLY A 323 16.75 -30.86 -11.45
C GLY A 323 15.27 -30.64 -11.75
N PRO A 324 14.37 -31.19 -10.94
CA PRO A 324 12.93 -31.03 -11.11
C PRO A 324 12.52 -29.55 -11.09
N ARG A 325 11.57 -29.18 -11.94
CA ARG A 325 10.99 -27.82 -11.97
C ARG A 325 10.31 -27.52 -10.63
N ARG A 326 10.59 -26.35 -10.09
CA ARG A 326 10.08 -25.91 -8.78
C ARG A 326 8.88 -25.01 -8.94
N LEU A 327 7.73 -25.47 -8.44
CA LEU A 327 6.46 -24.76 -8.44
C LEU A 327 6.24 -24.14 -7.07
N LEU A 328 6.10 -22.83 -7.00
CA LEU A 328 5.86 -22.08 -5.77
C LEU A 328 4.42 -21.60 -5.73
N PHE A 329 3.59 -22.17 -4.87
CA PHE A 329 2.28 -21.66 -4.55
C PHE A 329 2.39 -20.53 -3.52
N LEU A 330 1.73 -19.41 -3.76
CA LEU A 330 1.69 -18.24 -2.90
C LEU A 330 0.29 -18.07 -2.32
N SER A 331 0.12 -18.44 -1.05
CA SER A 331 -1.16 -18.44 -0.37
C SER A 331 -1.58 -17.06 0.11
N GLN A 332 -2.90 -16.93 0.32
CA GLN A 332 -3.54 -15.81 1.00
C GLN A 332 -4.72 -16.36 1.80
N ARG A 333 -4.93 -15.80 3.00
CA ARG A 333 -5.89 -16.35 3.97
C ARG A 333 -7.31 -16.54 3.42
N SER A 334 -7.80 -15.59 2.64
CA SER A 334 -9.15 -15.58 2.05
C SER A 334 -9.40 -16.70 1.05
N ILE A 335 -8.34 -17.14 0.34
CA ILE A 335 -8.43 -18.18 -0.73
C ILE A 335 -7.54 -19.40 -0.43
N GLY A 336 -6.90 -19.43 0.72
CA GLY A 336 -5.90 -20.46 1.06
C GLY A 336 -6.47 -21.87 1.04
N ARG A 337 -7.76 -22.05 1.43
CA ARG A 337 -8.41 -23.37 1.41
C ARG A 337 -8.64 -23.88 -0.01
N GLU A 338 -9.15 -23.02 -0.90
CA GLU A 338 -9.38 -23.37 -2.31
C GLU A 338 -8.06 -23.60 -3.04
N LEU A 339 -7.09 -22.71 -2.86
CA LEU A 339 -5.78 -22.80 -3.49
C LEU A 339 -5.01 -24.04 -2.99
N SER A 340 -5.13 -24.43 -1.71
CA SER A 340 -4.50 -25.63 -1.15
C SER A 340 -5.05 -26.91 -1.78
N ARG A 341 -6.33 -26.95 -2.10
CA ARG A 341 -6.96 -28.07 -2.83
C ARG A 341 -6.43 -28.18 -4.25
N VAL A 342 -6.27 -27.05 -4.95
CA VAL A 342 -5.66 -27.01 -6.29
C VAL A 342 -4.23 -27.56 -6.24
N ALA A 343 -3.43 -27.13 -5.25
CA ALA A 343 -2.06 -27.63 -5.07
C ALA A 343 -2.03 -29.13 -4.78
N SER A 344 -2.92 -29.63 -3.93
CA SER A 344 -3.02 -31.06 -3.56
C SER A 344 -3.46 -31.91 -4.77
N ALA A 345 -4.43 -31.43 -5.54
CA ALA A 345 -4.86 -32.08 -6.77
C ALA A 345 -3.74 -32.11 -7.82
N LEU A 346 -3.00 -31.01 -7.97
CA LEU A 346 -1.85 -30.96 -8.86
C LEU A 346 -0.76 -31.96 -8.45
N ARG A 347 -0.50 -32.10 -7.15
CA ARG A 347 0.51 -33.05 -6.63
C ARG A 347 0.24 -34.49 -7.06
N SER A 348 -1.01 -34.92 -7.12
CA SER A 348 -1.38 -36.27 -7.56
C SER A 348 -1.21 -36.51 -9.07
N LYS A 349 -1.03 -35.46 -9.87
CA LYS A 349 -0.92 -35.52 -11.34
C LYS A 349 0.52 -35.37 -11.84
N LEU A 350 1.43 -34.90 -11.00
CA LEU A 350 2.82 -34.64 -11.40
C LEU A 350 3.77 -35.73 -10.91
N ALA A 351 4.72 -36.13 -11.75
CA ALA A 351 5.81 -37.01 -11.38
C ALA A 351 6.76 -36.28 -10.43
N LEU A 352 7.24 -37.02 -9.39
CA LEU A 352 8.16 -36.47 -8.36
C LEU A 352 9.53 -36.15 -8.94
N ASP A 353 9.95 -36.90 -9.94
CA ASP A 353 11.27 -36.73 -10.57
C ASP A 353 11.33 -35.45 -11.44
N ASP A 354 10.18 -35.00 -11.94
CA ASP A 354 10.08 -33.85 -12.86
C ASP A 354 9.71 -32.55 -12.15
N PHE A 355 8.98 -32.62 -11.00
CA PHE A 355 8.42 -31.45 -10.35
C PHE A 355 8.51 -31.51 -8.83
N THR A 356 8.86 -30.36 -8.24
CA THR A 356 8.77 -30.13 -6.77
C THR A 356 7.74 -29.03 -6.52
N ILE A 357 6.84 -29.23 -5.56
CA ILE A 357 5.85 -28.22 -5.15
C ILE A 357 6.20 -27.69 -3.77
N VAL A 358 6.26 -26.39 -3.64
CA VAL A 358 6.36 -25.67 -2.37
C VAL A 358 5.10 -24.83 -2.21
N TYR A 359 4.41 -24.97 -1.09
CA TYR A 359 3.25 -24.16 -0.74
C TYR A 359 3.64 -23.17 0.35
N ARG A 360 3.79 -21.89 -0.02
CA ARG A 360 4.18 -20.85 0.91
C ARG A 360 2.95 -20.18 1.50
N LEU A 361 2.83 -20.26 2.82
CA LEU A 361 1.75 -19.63 3.57
C LEU A 361 1.95 -18.11 3.67
N HIS A 362 0.85 -17.37 3.65
CA HIS A 362 0.87 -15.95 3.96
C HIS A 362 1.24 -15.74 5.44
N PRO A 363 1.95 -14.65 5.83
CA PRO A 363 2.32 -14.39 7.22
C PRO A 363 1.16 -14.45 8.24
N SER A 364 -0.08 -14.20 7.80
CA SER A 364 -1.28 -14.28 8.66
C SER A 364 -1.86 -15.71 8.80
N GLU A 365 -1.35 -16.70 8.09
CA GLU A 365 -1.87 -18.08 8.12
C GLU A 365 -1.14 -18.98 9.11
N GLY A 366 -0.09 -18.60 9.69
CA GLY A 366 0.74 -19.14 10.77
C GLY A 366 0.42 -20.51 11.35
N LEU A 367 0.40 -20.58 12.67
CA LEU A 367 0.19 -21.82 13.45
C LEU A 367 -1.22 -22.39 13.23
N GLY A 368 -1.31 -23.71 13.05
CA GLY A 368 -2.60 -24.41 12.90
C GLY A 368 -3.09 -24.54 11.45
N TRP A 369 -2.26 -24.23 10.47
CA TRP A 369 -2.60 -24.36 9.05
C TRP A 369 -3.01 -25.79 8.67
N GLN A 370 -2.49 -26.83 9.34
CA GLN A 370 -2.83 -28.22 9.07
C GLN A 370 -4.34 -28.49 9.26
N SER A 371 -4.93 -27.90 10.28
CA SER A 371 -6.37 -28.02 10.52
C SER A 371 -7.20 -27.19 9.52
N ALA A 372 -6.66 -26.05 9.06
CA ALA A 372 -7.30 -25.21 8.06
C ALA A 372 -7.24 -25.82 6.65
N TYR A 373 -6.16 -26.53 6.34
CA TYR A 373 -5.85 -27.12 5.02
C TYR A 373 -5.51 -28.62 5.12
N PRO A 374 -6.48 -29.48 5.51
CA PRO A 374 -6.21 -30.91 5.77
C PRO A 374 -5.76 -31.66 4.52
N GLU A 375 -6.26 -31.30 3.33
CA GLU A 375 -5.84 -31.90 2.06
C GLU A 375 -4.36 -31.60 1.77
N LEU A 376 -3.91 -30.38 2.03
CA LEU A 376 -2.51 -29.98 1.89
C LEU A 376 -1.62 -30.73 2.89
N ALA A 377 -2.08 -30.86 4.14
CA ALA A 377 -1.34 -31.57 5.17
C ALA A 377 -1.12 -33.06 4.84
N ALA A 378 -2.08 -33.69 4.15
CA ALA A 378 -2.02 -35.07 3.70
C ALA A 378 -1.25 -35.27 2.37
N SER A 379 -1.00 -34.19 1.60
CA SER A 379 -0.49 -34.30 0.22
C SER A 379 1.01 -34.62 0.10
N GLY A 380 1.78 -34.45 1.17
CA GLY A 380 3.25 -34.51 1.14
C GLY A 380 3.92 -33.31 0.48
N ILE A 381 3.18 -32.27 0.14
CA ILE A 381 3.73 -31.00 -0.36
C ILE A 381 4.54 -30.32 0.75
N ARG A 382 5.71 -29.79 0.40
CA ARG A 382 6.49 -28.96 1.33
C ARG A 382 5.76 -27.65 1.60
N VAL A 383 5.37 -27.43 2.85
CA VAL A 383 4.81 -26.17 3.31
C VAL A 383 5.90 -25.28 3.88
N GLU A 384 5.93 -24.03 3.49
CA GLU A 384 6.91 -23.04 3.92
C GLU A 384 6.21 -21.88 4.65
N LEU A 385 6.64 -21.59 5.86
CA LEU A 385 6.14 -20.47 6.65
C LEU A 385 6.94 -19.20 6.35
N ALA A 386 6.33 -18.04 6.59
CA ALA A 386 6.99 -16.76 6.35
C ALA A 386 8.28 -16.54 7.16
N GLN A 387 8.37 -17.15 8.35
CA GLN A 387 9.56 -17.11 9.23
C GLN A 387 10.68 -18.06 8.80
N ASP A 388 10.39 -19.10 8.03
CA ASP A 388 11.38 -20.11 7.66
C ASP A 388 12.39 -19.55 6.65
N ARG A 389 11.90 -18.66 5.77
CA ARG A 389 12.68 -18.13 4.67
C ARG A 389 12.09 -16.82 4.15
N SER A 390 12.90 -15.93 3.57
CA SER A 390 12.37 -14.73 2.90
C SER A 390 11.58 -15.11 1.65
N LEU A 391 10.56 -14.29 1.30
CA LEU A 391 9.78 -14.45 0.06
C LEU A 391 10.69 -14.47 -1.17
N TYR A 392 11.60 -13.52 -1.25
CA TYR A 392 12.51 -13.39 -2.40
C TYR A 392 13.45 -14.59 -2.57
N ALA A 393 13.89 -15.20 -1.48
CA ALA A 393 14.68 -16.41 -1.57
C ALA A 393 13.86 -17.59 -2.11
N SER A 394 12.59 -17.72 -1.72
CA SER A 394 11.71 -18.76 -2.27
C SER A 394 11.42 -18.52 -3.75
N GLN A 395 11.22 -17.26 -4.14
CA GLN A 395 11.02 -16.88 -5.54
C GLN A 395 12.29 -17.10 -6.38
N ASN A 396 13.47 -16.74 -5.87
CA ASN A 396 14.73 -16.98 -6.58
C ASN A 396 15.00 -18.44 -6.88
N ASP A 397 14.47 -19.35 -6.06
CA ASP A 397 14.63 -20.79 -6.24
C ASP A 397 13.51 -21.44 -7.10
N ALA A 398 12.43 -20.74 -7.37
CA ALA A 398 11.28 -21.27 -8.08
C ALA A 398 11.40 -21.10 -9.61
N ASP A 399 10.75 -21.93 -10.42
CA ASP A 399 10.61 -21.84 -11.86
C ASP A 399 9.29 -21.23 -12.28
N VAL A 400 8.26 -21.57 -11.52
CA VAL A 400 6.88 -21.17 -11.75
C VAL A 400 6.31 -20.72 -10.44
N GLN A 401 5.61 -19.59 -10.43
CA GLN A 401 4.80 -19.18 -9.29
C GLN A 401 3.30 -19.30 -9.63
N ILE A 402 2.53 -19.71 -8.63
CA ILE A 402 1.10 -19.99 -8.77
C ILE A 402 0.37 -19.34 -7.61
N GLY A 403 -0.68 -18.57 -7.89
CA GLY A 403 -1.47 -17.91 -6.85
C GLY A 403 -2.68 -17.21 -7.43
N VAL A 404 -3.25 -16.24 -6.71
CA VAL A 404 -4.51 -15.60 -7.11
C VAL A 404 -4.34 -14.09 -7.30
N TYR A 405 -4.12 -13.31 -6.22
CA TYR A 405 -4.03 -11.83 -6.28
C TYR A 405 -2.96 -11.24 -5.34
N SER A 406 -1.99 -12.04 -4.92
CA SER A 406 -0.92 -11.57 -4.05
C SER A 406 0.03 -10.61 -4.77
N THR A 407 0.43 -9.50 -4.10
CA THR A 407 1.51 -8.64 -4.58
C THR A 407 2.82 -9.40 -4.75
N ALA A 408 3.02 -10.49 -4.01
CA ALA A 408 4.16 -11.39 -4.18
C ALA A 408 4.26 -11.99 -5.59
N LEU A 409 3.12 -12.24 -6.27
CA LEU A 409 3.13 -12.70 -7.67
C LEU A 409 3.72 -11.64 -8.61
N ILE A 410 3.44 -10.37 -8.34
CA ILE A 410 3.99 -9.27 -9.13
C ILE A 410 5.51 -9.15 -8.90
N GLU A 411 5.95 -9.24 -7.65
CA GLU A 411 7.38 -9.21 -7.30
C GLU A 411 8.14 -10.40 -7.89
N GLY A 412 7.51 -11.57 -7.95
CA GLY A 412 8.11 -12.78 -8.54
C GLY A 412 8.39 -12.67 -10.04
N VAL A 413 7.65 -11.83 -10.77
CA VAL A 413 7.96 -11.53 -12.18
C VAL A 413 9.37 -10.95 -12.32
N ALA A 414 9.83 -10.17 -11.35
CA ALA A 414 11.19 -9.62 -11.36
C ALA A 414 12.28 -10.70 -11.23
N PHE A 415 11.94 -11.89 -10.75
CA PHE A 415 12.84 -13.05 -10.68
C PHE A 415 12.74 -13.93 -11.94
N GLY A 416 12.00 -13.51 -12.96
CA GLY A 416 11.83 -14.27 -14.21
C GLY A 416 10.92 -15.50 -14.08
N LEU A 417 10.06 -15.54 -13.07
CA LEU A 417 9.15 -16.67 -12.84
C LEU A 417 8.01 -16.69 -13.88
N ASP A 418 7.74 -17.86 -14.43
CA ASP A 418 6.48 -18.09 -15.15
C ASP A 418 5.33 -17.97 -14.16
N THR A 419 4.34 -17.14 -14.46
CA THR A 419 3.30 -16.75 -13.50
C THR A 419 1.95 -17.29 -13.93
N LEU A 420 1.37 -18.16 -13.09
CA LEU A 420 0.03 -18.72 -13.29
C LEU A 420 -0.93 -18.16 -12.23
N ILE A 421 -2.01 -17.58 -12.69
CA ILE A 421 -3.07 -17.01 -11.86
C ILE A 421 -4.26 -17.94 -11.85
N VAL A 422 -4.57 -18.51 -10.68
CA VAL A 422 -5.74 -19.39 -10.53
C VAL A 422 -7.00 -18.53 -10.49
N GLU A 423 -8.01 -18.87 -11.30
CA GLU A 423 -9.29 -18.15 -11.40
C GLU A 423 -10.18 -18.38 -10.17
N LEU A 424 -9.64 -18.07 -9.00
CA LEU A 424 -10.38 -17.97 -7.75
C LEU A 424 -10.80 -16.51 -7.50
N SER A 425 -11.65 -16.31 -6.48
CA SER A 425 -12.12 -14.97 -6.10
C SER A 425 -10.96 -13.98 -5.89
N GLY A 426 -11.02 -12.85 -6.57
CA GLY A 426 -10.01 -11.77 -6.51
C GLY A 426 -8.93 -11.82 -7.59
N HIS A 427 -8.88 -12.85 -8.43
CA HIS A 427 -7.86 -12.96 -9.51
C HIS A 427 -7.87 -11.77 -10.47
N GLU A 428 -9.02 -11.12 -10.65
CA GLU A 428 -9.20 -9.91 -11.47
C GLU A 428 -8.33 -8.72 -11.00
N GLN A 429 -7.85 -8.73 -9.76
CA GLN A 429 -6.94 -7.70 -9.27
C GLN A 429 -5.58 -7.71 -9.99
N LEU A 430 -5.23 -8.84 -10.63
CA LEU A 430 -4.02 -8.98 -11.45
C LEU A 430 -4.31 -8.97 -12.95
N ALA A 431 -5.49 -8.52 -13.38
CA ALA A 431 -5.87 -8.45 -14.78
C ALA A 431 -4.85 -7.72 -15.66
N MET A 432 -4.13 -6.74 -15.11
CA MET A 432 -3.07 -6.02 -15.82
C MET A 432 -1.92 -6.94 -16.27
N LEU A 433 -1.53 -7.93 -15.44
CA LEU A 433 -0.48 -8.87 -15.79
C LEU A 433 -0.94 -9.83 -16.90
N ILE A 434 -2.21 -10.22 -16.87
CA ILE A 434 -2.84 -11.07 -17.88
C ILE A 434 -2.93 -10.31 -19.20
N ALA A 435 -3.45 -9.09 -19.19
CA ALA A 435 -3.58 -8.24 -20.37
C ALA A 435 -2.23 -7.91 -21.01
N ALA A 436 -1.18 -7.74 -20.20
CA ALA A 436 0.20 -7.53 -20.68
C ALA A 436 0.89 -8.84 -21.15
N GLY A 437 0.22 -10.00 -21.07
CA GLY A 437 0.83 -11.30 -21.41
C GLY A 437 1.95 -11.76 -20.47
N ILE A 438 2.08 -11.12 -19.30
CA ILE A 438 3.08 -11.45 -18.27
C ILE A 438 2.66 -12.68 -17.47
N ALA A 439 1.36 -12.84 -17.21
CA ALA A 439 0.79 -13.97 -16.50
C ALA A 439 -0.27 -14.66 -17.35
N ARG A 440 -0.57 -15.93 -17.02
CA ARG A 440 -1.63 -16.73 -17.64
C ARG A 440 -2.64 -17.16 -16.60
N THR A 441 -3.92 -17.22 -16.97
CA THR A 441 -4.95 -17.79 -16.09
C THR A 441 -5.03 -19.30 -16.23
N VAL A 442 -5.36 -19.96 -15.13
CA VAL A 442 -5.63 -21.39 -15.02
C VAL A 442 -6.79 -21.61 -14.05
N ARG A 443 -7.67 -22.58 -14.32
CA ARG A 443 -8.85 -22.83 -13.49
C ARG A 443 -8.60 -23.87 -12.40
N ASP A 444 -7.82 -24.89 -12.74
CA ASP A 444 -7.62 -26.09 -11.91
C ASP A 444 -6.26 -26.74 -12.16
N ALA A 445 -6.07 -27.91 -11.56
CA ALA A 445 -4.84 -28.67 -11.68
C ALA A 445 -4.56 -29.19 -13.11
N GLU A 446 -5.60 -29.48 -13.90
CA GLU A 446 -5.50 -29.90 -15.30
C GLU A 446 -4.97 -28.77 -16.18
N ASP A 447 -5.53 -27.58 -16.01
CA ASP A 447 -5.07 -26.39 -16.73
C ASP A 447 -3.62 -26.05 -16.36
N ILE A 448 -3.22 -26.24 -15.09
CA ILE A 448 -1.82 -26.05 -14.66
C ILE A 448 -0.91 -27.06 -15.37
N VAL A 449 -1.25 -28.33 -15.41
CA VAL A 449 -0.46 -29.36 -16.14
C VAL A 449 -0.30 -28.98 -17.60
N ALA A 450 -1.40 -28.58 -18.28
CA ALA A 450 -1.36 -28.12 -19.66
C ALA A 450 -0.46 -26.88 -19.84
N ALA A 451 -0.55 -25.93 -18.92
CA ALA A 451 0.29 -24.72 -18.92
C ALA A 451 1.77 -25.04 -18.71
N LEU A 452 2.11 -26.02 -17.85
CA LEU A 452 3.48 -26.47 -17.62
C LEU A 452 4.10 -27.19 -18.81
N ALA A 453 3.30 -27.86 -19.63
CA ALA A 453 3.74 -28.51 -20.86
C ALA A 453 4.12 -27.50 -21.96
N LEU A 454 3.59 -26.30 -21.92
CA LEU A 454 3.97 -25.22 -22.84
C LEU A 454 5.35 -24.70 -22.42
N SER A 455 6.40 -25.03 -23.19
CA SER A 455 7.74 -24.50 -22.94
C SER A 455 7.73 -22.98 -23.06
N ARG A 456 8.04 -22.28 -21.97
CA ARG A 456 8.37 -20.86 -21.99
C ARG A 456 9.83 -20.68 -21.68
N ALA A 457 10.51 -19.93 -22.50
CA ALA A 457 11.80 -19.37 -22.11
C ALA A 457 11.64 -18.60 -20.81
N PRO A 458 12.65 -18.59 -19.90
CA PRO A 458 12.61 -17.73 -18.70
C PRO A 458 12.23 -16.33 -19.14
N ALA A 459 11.18 -15.77 -18.57
CA ALA A 459 10.76 -14.43 -18.91
C ALA A 459 11.90 -13.47 -18.56
N SER A 460 12.36 -12.67 -19.53
CA SER A 460 13.20 -11.52 -19.20
C SER A 460 12.40 -10.63 -18.25
N VAL A 461 13.10 -10.00 -17.30
CA VAL A 461 12.45 -9.03 -16.40
C VAL A 461 11.67 -8.05 -17.25
N ASN A 462 10.38 -7.97 -17.03
CA ASN A 462 9.54 -7.06 -17.80
C ASN A 462 9.83 -5.62 -17.34
N GLU A 463 10.62 -4.87 -18.11
CA GLU A 463 11.01 -3.50 -17.76
C GLU A 463 9.85 -2.52 -17.74
N THR A 464 8.76 -2.84 -18.43
CA THR A 464 7.55 -2.01 -18.34
C THR A 464 6.84 -2.17 -16.99
N LEU A 465 6.99 -3.34 -16.34
CA LEU A 465 6.48 -3.59 -14.98
C LEU A 465 7.47 -3.11 -13.90
N TRP A 466 8.78 -3.35 -14.12
CA TRP A 466 9.86 -3.05 -13.19
C TRP A 466 11.01 -2.35 -13.91
N ALA A 467 11.04 -1.01 -13.92
CA ALA A 467 12.14 -0.24 -14.53
C ALA A 467 13.44 -0.51 -13.78
N ASN A 468 14.53 -0.73 -14.52
CA ASN A 468 15.86 -0.98 -13.95
C ASN A 468 16.56 0.33 -13.57
N GLY A 469 17.50 0.26 -12.60
CA GLY A 469 18.34 1.37 -12.17
C GLY A 469 17.57 2.37 -11.29
N ALA A 470 16.81 1.87 -10.30
CA ALA A 470 15.93 2.68 -9.47
C ALA A 470 16.68 3.80 -8.74
N THR A 471 17.87 3.51 -8.21
CA THR A 471 18.67 4.49 -7.47
C THR A 471 19.15 5.64 -8.36
N GLU A 472 19.65 5.34 -9.54
CA GLU A 472 20.12 6.32 -10.51
C GLU A 472 18.99 7.16 -11.12
N ARG A 473 17.83 6.51 -11.39
CA ARG A 473 16.64 7.20 -11.88
C ARG A 473 16.08 8.16 -10.82
N PHE A 474 16.02 7.72 -9.57
CA PHE A 474 15.60 8.58 -8.46
C PHE A 474 16.57 9.75 -8.25
N ALA A 475 17.89 9.53 -8.30
CA ALA A 475 18.87 10.60 -8.17
C ALA A 475 18.69 11.67 -9.27
N ARG A 476 18.56 11.27 -10.55
CA ARG A 476 18.26 12.19 -11.65
C ARG A 476 16.97 12.95 -11.47
N PHE A 477 15.93 12.25 -10.99
CA PHE A 477 14.65 12.88 -10.68
C PHE A 477 14.81 13.98 -9.61
N VAL A 478 15.45 13.68 -8.48
CA VAL A 478 15.72 14.66 -7.41
C VAL A 478 16.51 15.85 -7.93
N GLU A 479 17.62 15.63 -8.65
CA GLU A 479 18.41 16.71 -9.22
C GLU A 479 17.61 17.63 -10.15
N SER A 480 16.69 17.05 -10.93
CA SER A 480 15.83 17.85 -11.83
C SER A 480 14.86 18.76 -11.08
N ARG A 481 14.58 18.47 -9.80
CA ARG A 481 13.64 19.23 -8.96
C ARG A 481 14.34 20.21 -8.01
N LEU A 482 15.63 20.03 -7.78
CA LEU A 482 16.40 20.91 -6.91
C LEU A 482 17.08 22.07 -7.64
N ARG A 483 17.14 21.99 -8.98
CA ARG A 483 17.61 23.08 -9.84
C ARG A 483 16.53 24.17 -9.95
#